data_583374ad0a61380c8e2bf88564ddc999
#
_entry.id   583374ad0a61380c8e2bf88564ddc999
#
_cell.length_a   1.000
_cell.length_b   1.000
_cell.length_c   1.000
_cell.angle_alpha   90.00
_cell.angle_beta   90.00
_cell.angle_gamma   90.00
#
_symmetry.space_group_name_H-M   'P 1'
#
loop_
_entity.id
_entity.type
_entity.pdbx_description
1 polymer ?
#
loop_
_entity_poly.entity_id
_entity_poly.type
_entity_poly.pdbx_seq_one_letter_code
_entity_poly.pdbx_strand_id
1 'polypeptide(L)'
;MHVFTQYRTGRLFLAALAGLLVLCTLAVAPVQAKDTLTLAVKGEPDDGYDPTLGWGRYGNPLFQSTLLKRDENLNIINDLATSETLSEDGLYWDVTIREDAKFSDGSNLTAEDVAYTFNTAAKAGGKVDLINMDKAEATGDYTVRITLKKRDTTFINRLISLGIVPKSLHGPGYARQPVGSGPYRMVEWNEGQQMIAEVNPYYYGRKPFFKRLVFLFTDEDTSFAAAKAGKVDVVVVPQALAMQTIPGMVLHPVKSVDNRGLMFPCVPNTGKVTDKGAPIGNDVTADRAIRKAIDVAVDRELLVKGVLEGFGRPAYGPCDGLPWDNPENAFKDADPAAARNILADAGWKDSDGDGIVEKNGVKAEFTVIYPADRAIRQYLALAVADMLRPVGIHAVVEGKRSWDEIKHLMHSSVIVFGWGAHDPIEIYQLYSGHHAGDGWNNPGYYKNAKVDEYLDGAIAAESYEASLPLWKKAQWDGTTGSNSKGDAPWVWLVNLDHTYFVSEHLDVGTSQVEPHGHGWPITANIQKWTWKD
;
A
#
# COMPACT_ATOMS: atom_id res chain seq x y z
N MET A 1 -3.41 -9.28 96.93
CA MET A 1 -2.36 -9.06 97.92
C MET A 1 -1.41 -8.03 97.41
N HIS A 2 -1.49 -6.85 98.06
CA HIS A 2 -0.56 -5.70 98.15
C HIS A 2 -0.23 -4.98 96.81
N VAL A 3 -0.71 -3.82 96.61
CA VAL A 3 -0.68 -2.52 97.35
C VAL A 3 0.55 -1.66 97.06
N PHE A 4 0.23 -0.47 96.69
CA PHE A 4 0.74 0.90 96.94
C PHE A 4 1.55 1.49 95.76
N THR A 5 1.17 2.57 95.25
CA THR A 5 0.87 3.93 95.64
C THR A 5 1.98 4.91 95.28
N GLN A 6 1.53 5.98 94.55
CA GLN A 6 1.84 7.40 94.73
C GLN A 6 3.23 7.92 94.32
N TYR A 7 3.43 9.08 93.81
CA TYR A 7 2.85 10.43 93.78
C TYR A 7 3.70 11.34 92.85
N ARG A 8 3.02 12.31 92.20
CA ARG A 8 3.37 13.76 92.05
C ARG A 8 4.70 14.06 91.32
N THR A 9 4.73 14.98 90.41
CA THR A 9 4.39 16.41 90.32
C THR A 9 4.69 16.92 88.93
N GLY A 10 3.84 17.81 88.48
CA GLY A 10 3.88 18.57 87.27
C GLY A 10 5.08 19.50 87.07
N ARG A 11 5.28 19.79 85.84
CA ARG A 11 5.77 21.09 85.36
C ARG A 11 5.37 21.25 83.89
N LEU A 12 4.63 22.35 83.63
CA LEU A 12 4.38 22.91 82.35
C LEU A 12 5.70 23.19 81.62
N PHE A 13 5.77 22.78 80.40
CA PHE A 13 6.63 23.42 79.39
C PHE A 13 5.85 23.59 78.08
N LEU A 14 5.52 24.84 77.76
CA LEU A 14 5.17 25.30 76.47
C LEU A 14 6.41 25.02 75.57
N ALA A 15 6.22 24.21 74.51
CA ALA A 15 7.17 24.14 73.44
C ALA A 15 6.41 24.30 72.11
N ALA A 16 6.83 25.26 71.37
CA ALA A 16 6.29 25.78 70.14
C ALA A 16 6.08 24.71 69.05
N LEU A 17 4.89 24.74 68.43
CA LEU A 17 4.58 24.04 67.18
C LEU A 17 5.32 24.74 66.06
N ALA A 18 6.53 24.26 65.68
CA ALA A 18 7.19 24.61 64.43
C ALA A 18 6.66 23.64 63.36
N GLY A 19 5.66 24.10 62.62
CA GLY A 19 5.14 23.39 61.48
C GLY A 19 6.22 23.25 60.37
N LEU A 20 6.75 22.07 60.19
CA LEU A 20 7.59 21.71 59.04
C LEU A 20 6.65 21.45 57.85
N LEU A 21 6.36 22.50 57.08
CA LEU A 21 5.77 22.37 55.75
C LEU A 21 6.83 21.76 54.85
N VAL A 22 6.82 20.44 54.69
CA VAL A 22 7.57 19.77 53.62
C VAL A 22 6.85 20.08 52.30
N LEU A 23 7.28 21.13 51.63
CA LEU A 23 6.96 21.33 50.23
C LEU A 23 7.60 20.16 49.45
N CYS A 24 6.81 19.13 49.16
CA CYS A 24 7.13 18.20 48.10
C CYS A 24 7.04 18.95 46.77
N THR A 25 8.12 19.63 46.40
CA THR A 25 8.32 19.98 45.00
C THR A 25 8.44 18.67 44.24
N LEU A 26 7.37 18.23 43.62
CA LEU A 26 7.44 17.27 42.53
C LEU A 26 8.38 17.90 41.49
N ALA A 27 9.65 17.56 41.60
CA ALA A 27 10.60 17.79 40.51
C ALA A 27 10.05 16.99 39.33
N VAL A 28 9.34 17.67 38.42
CA VAL A 28 9.07 17.14 37.10
C VAL A 28 10.47 16.94 36.50
N ALA A 29 10.96 15.69 36.55
CA ALA A 29 12.18 15.36 35.84
C ALA A 29 11.97 15.79 34.39
N PRO A 30 12.92 16.52 33.78
CA PRO A 30 12.80 16.84 32.38
C PRO A 30 12.58 15.52 31.64
N VAL A 31 11.52 15.42 30.86
CA VAL A 31 11.30 14.27 29.98
C VAL A 31 12.53 14.25 29.08
N GLN A 32 13.41 13.30 29.33
CA GLN A 32 14.63 13.15 28.54
C GLN A 32 14.16 12.84 27.12
N ALA A 33 14.48 13.74 26.20
CA ALA A 33 14.08 13.63 24.82
C ALA A 33 14.45 12.22 24.30
N LYS A 34 13.44 11.44 23.95
CA LYS A 34 13.61 10.06 23.50
C LYS A 34 14.30 10.08 22.15
N ASP A 35 15.49 9.49 22.04
CA ASP A 35 16.27 9.43 20.79
C ASP A 35 16.11 8.11 20.02
N THR A 36 15.41 7.14 20.60
CA THR A 36 15.09 5.85 19.99
C THR A 36 13.58 5.72 19.80
N LEU A 37 13.16 5.35 18.61
CA LEU A 37 11.76 5.11 18.25
C LEU A 37 11.54 3.62 17.97
N THR A 38 10.50 3.04 18.55
CA THR A 38 10.10 1.65 18.33
C THR A 38 8.80 1.60 17.52
N LEU A 39 8.83 0.89 16.40
CA LEU A 39 7.74 0.81 15.44
C LEU A 39 7.32 -0.64 15.19
N ALA A 40 6.02 -0.90 15.17
CA ALA A 40 5.43 -2.16 14.73
C ALA A 40 4.47 -1.86 13.56
N VAL A 41 5.04 -1.67 12.36
CA VAL A 41 4.33 -1.10 11.19
C VAL A 41 4.16 -2.07 10.03
N LYS A 42 4.15 -3.33 10.28
CA LYS A 42 4.01 -4.53 9.43
C LYS A 42 5.27 -5.39 9.39
N GLY A 43 5.16 -6.53 8.65
CA GLY A 43 6.24 -7.48 8.51
C GLY A 43 7.43 -6.98 7.70
N GLU A 44 8.47 -7.78 7.70
CA GLU A 44 9.68 -7.58 6.92
C GLU A 44 9.44 -7.84 5.42
N PRO A 45 10.27 -7.27 4.52
CA PRO A 45 10.16 -7.54 3.10
C PRO A 45 10.70 -8.94 2.76
N ASP A 46 9.94 -9.70 1.92
CA ASP A 46 10.30 -11.07 1.51
C ASP A 46 11.67 -11.16 0.83
N ASP A 47 12.01 -10.15 -0.01
CA ASP A 47 13.25 -10.10 -0.79
C ASP A 47 14.33 -9.23 -0.14
N GLY A 48 14.15 -8.84 1.13
CA GLY A 48 15.05 -7.95 1.87
C GLY A 48 15.00 -6.50 1.36
N TYR A 49 16.05 -5.74 1.67
CA TYR A 49 16.08 -4.29 1.51
C TYR A 49 16.85 -3.85 0.24
N ASP A 50 16.66 -4.56 -0.86
CA ASP A 50 17.27 -4.25 -2.15
C ASP A 50 16.26 -3.59 -3.11
N PRO A 51 16.43 -2.30 -3.47
CA PRO A 51 15.57 -1.63 -4.42
C PRO A 51 15.51 -2.28 -5.80
N THR A 52 16.59 -2.91 -6.26
CA THR A 52 16.61 -3.59 -7.57
C THR A 52 15.71 -4.82 -7.60
N LEU A 53 15.34 -5.35 -6.41
CA LEU A 53 14.39 -6.45 -6.24
C LEU A 53 12.99 -5.95 -5.84
N GLY A 54 12.83 -4.63 -5.62
CA GLY A 54 11.54 -3.97 -5.37
C GLY A 54 11.33 -3.41 -3.98
N TRP A 55 12.37 -3.34 -3.13
CA TRP A 55 12.27 -2.58 -1.88
C TRP A 55 12.03 -1.09 -2.17
N GLY A 56 11.06 -0.50 -1.48
CA GLY A 56 10.73 0.92 -1.62
C GLY A 56 10.01 1.31 -2.92
N ARG A 57 9.54 0.34 -3.72
CA ARG A 57 8.88 0.60 -5.04
C ARG A 57 7.64 1.51 -4.98
N TYR A 58 7.12 1.77 -3.81
CA TYR A 58 6.04 2.75 -3.59
C TYR A 58 6.55 4.14 -3.18
N GLY A 59 7.86 4.40 -3.31
CA GLY A 59 8.46 5.73 -3.15
C GLY A 59 9.06 6.01 -1.77
N ASN A 60 9.26 4.99 -0.93
CA ASN A 60 9.89 5.17 0.38
C ASN A 60 10.87 4.03 0.72
N PRO A 61 12.08 4.02 0.17
CA PRO A 61 13.07 2.98 0.45
C PRO A 61 13.81 3.10 1.79
N LEU A 62 13.62 4.16 2.59
CA LEU A 62 14.21 4.46 3.90
C LEU A 62 15.75 4.54 3.92
N PHE A 63 16.45 3.50 3.44
CA PHE A 63 17.91 3.42 3.44
C PHE A 63 18.54 4.04 2.19
N GLN A 64 17.82 4.01 1.08
CA GLN A 64 18.28 4.55 -0.20
C GLN A 64 17.49 5.82 -0.56
N SER A 65 18.17 6.78 -1.17
CA SER A 65 17.49 7.92 -1.80
C SER A 65 17.11 7.57 -3.24
N THR A 66 16.09 8.23 -3.75
CA THR A 66 15.62 8.15 -5.12
C THR A 66 16.00 9.38 -5.91
N LEU A 67 15.88 9.39 -7.22
CA LEU A 67 16.14 10.59 -8.03
C LEU A 67 15.12 11.68 -7.71
N LEU A 68 13.85 11.35 -7.71
CA LEU A 68 12.73 12.22 -7.36
C LEU A 68 11.95 11.60 -6.19
N LYS A 69 11.13 12.40 -5.52
CA LYS A 69 10.21 11.93 -4.47
C LYS A 69 8.89 12.67 -4.54
N ARG A 70 7.92 12.27 -3.73
CA ARG A 70 6.66 13.00 -3.55
C ARG A 70 6.64 13.73 -2.22
N ASP A 71 6.08 14.97 -2.25
CA ASP A 71 5.78 15.71 -1.03
C ASP A 71 4.47 15.22 -0.39
N GLU A 72 4.03 15.87 0.69
CA GLU A 72 2.78 15.55 1.39
C GLU A 72 1.51 15.74 0.55
N ASN A 73 1.59 16.53 -0.54
CA ASN A 73 0.50 16.76 -1.49
C ASN A 73 0.62 15.89 -2.75
N LEU A 74 1.54 14.92 -2.76
CA LEU A 74 1.88 14.05 -3.88
C LEU A 74 2.52 14.76 -5.09
N ASN A 75 2.95 16.02 -4.95
CA ASN A 75 3.71 16.68 -5.99
C ASN A 75 5.07 16.00 -6.15
N ILE A 76 5.52 15.85 -7.38
CA ILE A 76 6.85 15.33 -7.68
C ILE A 76 7.87 16.45 -7.41
N ILE A 77 8.86 16.15 -6.59
CA ILE A 77 9.92 17.07 -6.20
C ILE A 77 11.29 16.38 -6.29
N ASN A 78 12.34 17.16 -6.42
CA ASN A 78 13.71 16.68 -6.47
C ASN A 78 14.15 16.04 -5.14
N ASP A 79 14.98 14.97 -5.23
CA ASP A 79 15.70 14.37 -4.10
C ASP A 79 17.21 14.26 -4.40
N LEU A 80 17.68 13.20 -5.05
CA LEU A 80 19.05 13.16 -5.58
C LEU A 80 19.20 14.03 -6.84
N ALA A 81 18.16 14.06 -7.69
CA ALA A 81 18.18 14.96 -8.85
C ALA A 81 18.16 16.42 -8.42
N THR A 82 18.90 17.25 -9.15
CA THR A 82 18.84 18.72 -9.10
C THR A 82 18.10 19.27 -10.32
N SER A 83 18.09 18.50 -11.41
CA SER A 83 17.25 18.74 -12.60
C SER A 83 16.99 17.45 -13.35
N GLU A 84 15.85 17.38 -14.01
CA GLU A 84 15.48 16.31 -14.94
C GLU A 84 14.81 16.93 -16.18
N THR A 85 15.08 16.33 -17.33
CA THR A 85 14.51 16.76 -18.60
C THR A 85 14.20 15.56 -19.47
N LEU A 86 12.96 15.46 -19.93
CA LEU A 86 12.56 14.53 -20.97
C LEU A 86 12.86 15.12 -22.34
N SER A 87 13.48 14.37 -23.23
CA SER A 87 13.73 14.78 -24.63
C SER A 87 12.43 15.09 -25.37
N GLU A 88 12.47 15.93 -26.39
CA GLU A 88 11.30 16.31 -27.19
C GLU A 88 10.63 15.09 -27.86
N ASP A 89 11.42 14.10 -28.26
CA ASP A 89 10.91 12.85 -28.81
C ASP A 89 10.41 11.87 -27.74
N GLY A 90 10.60 12.19 -26.45
CA GLY A 90 10.17 11.38 -25.30
C GLY A 90 10.94 10.08 -25.13
N LEU A 91 12.13 9.94 -25.75
CA LEU A 91 12.90 8.70 -25.78
C LEU A 91 14.05 8.66 -24.79
N TYR A 92 14.38 9.74 -24.10
CA TYR A 92 15.35 9.69 -23.01
C TYR A 92 15.11 10.79 -21.97
N TRP A 93 15.51 10.48 -20.75
CA TRP A 93 15.61 11.41 -19.64
C TRP A 93 17.07 11.78 -19.41
N ASP A 94 17.38 13.07 -19.37
CA ASP A 94 18.64 13.59 -18.85
C ASP A 94 18.43 14.06 -17.42
N VAL A 95 19.19 13.50 -16.49
CA VAL A 95 19.08 13.79 -15.05
C VAL A 95 20.43 14.25 -14.54
N THR A 96 20.46 15.44 -13.90
CA THR A 96 21.62 15.90 -13.15
C THR A 96 21.39 15.63 -11.68
N ILE A 97 22.34 15.00 -11.02
CA ILE A 97 22.27 14.72 -9.58
C ILE A 97 23.16 15.66 -8.78
N ARG A 98 22.86 15.76 -7.49
CA ARG A 98 23.65 16.56 -6.55
C ARG A 98 25.05 15.98 -6.33
N GLU A 99 26.03 16.85 -6.09
CA GLU A 99 27.44 16.48 -5.94
C GLU A 99 27.81 16.12 -4.49
N ASP A 100 26.97 16.50 -3.51
CA ASP A 100 27.23 16.33 -2.07
C ASP A 100 26.63 15.06 -1.48
N ALA A 101 25.94 14.23 -2.29
CA ALA A 101 25.35 12.97 -1.84
C ALA A 101 26.44 11.92 -1.58
N LYS A 102 26.30 11.25 -0.42
CA LYS A 102 27.17 10.13 -0.03
C LYS A 102 26.36 8.95 0.42
N PHE A 103 26.88 7.77 0.21
CA PHE A 103 26.38 6.56 0.83
C PHE A 103 26.73 6.50 2.33
N SER A 104 26.08 5.61 3.05
CA SER A 104 26.23 5.48 4.51
C SER A 104 27.58 4.94 4.96
N ASP A 105 28.41 4.47 4.05
CA ASP A 105 29.82 4.12 4.27
C ASP A 105 30.78 5.30 4.04
N GLY A 106 30.26 6.45 3.57
CA GLY A 106 31.01 7.67 3.28
C GLY A 106 31.52 7.81 1.85
N SER A 107 31.33 6.80 0.98
CA SER A 107 31.66 6.90 -0.44
C SER A 107 30.73 7.89 -1.16
N ASN A 108 31.23 8.54 -2.20
CA ASN A 108 30.43 9.49 -2.99
C ASN A 108 29.42 8.71 -3.87
N LEU A 109 28.22 9.26 -4.01
CA LEU A 109 27.21 8.81 -4.96
C LEU A 109 27.43 9.55 -6.28
N THR A 110 27.54 8.81 -7.38
CA THR A 110 27.84 9.35 -8.71
C THR A 110 26.78 8.90 -9.74
N ALA A 111 26.85 9.47 -10.94
CA ALA A 111 26.00 9.07 -12.06
C ALA A 111 26.22 7.59 -12.48
N GLU A 112 27.40 7.01 -12.22
CA GLU A 112 27.66 5.60 -12.46
C GLU A 112 26.82 4.69 -11.56
N ASP A 113 26.57 5.08 -10.30
CA ASP A 113 25.72 4.33 -9.36
C ASP A 113 24.26 4.35 -9.83
N VAL A 114 23.80 5.51 -10.33
CA VAL A 114 22.46 5.65 -10.91
C VAL A 114 22.32 4.75 -12.13
N ALA A 115 23.22 4.86 -13.10
CA ALA A 115 23.19 4.06 -14.32
C ALA A 115 23.26 2.55 -14.01
N TYR A 116 24.13 2.16 -13.08
CA TYR A 116 24.23 0.78 -12.60
C TYR A 116 22.92 0.28 -12.01
N THR A 117 22.29 1.07 -11.13
CA THR A 117 21.05 0.71 -10.44
C THR A 117 19.93 0.43 -11.42
N PHE A 118 19.69 1.36 -12.36
CA PHE A 118 18.63 1.21 -13.36
C PHE A 118 18.87 0.00 -14.27
N ASN A 119 20.10 -0.18 -14.77
CA ASN A 119 20.45 -1.33 -15.63
C ASN A 119 20.34 -2.66 -14.88
N THR A 120 20.66 -2.69 -13.59
CA THR A 120 20.57 -3.91 -12.77
C THR A 120 19.11 -4.24 -12.47
N ALA A 121 18.30 -3.28 -12.07
CA ALA A 121 16.87 -3.47 -11.81
C ALA A 121 16.12 -3.94 -13.09
N ALA A 122 16.44 -3.38 -14.26
CA ALA A 122 15.86 -3.80 -15.53
C ALA A 122 16.18 -5.27 -15.87
N LYS A 123 17.39 -5.74 -15.56
CA LYS A 123 17.80 -7.14 -15.77
C LYS A 123 17.22 -8.09 -14.74
N ALA A 124 17.01 -7.63 -13.52
CA ALA A 124 16.43 -8.45 -12.46
C ALA A 124 14.98 -8.87 -12.77
N GLY A 125 14.27 -8.13 -13.63
CA GLY A 125 12.87 -8.39 -13.95
C GLY A 125 11.98 -8.36 -12.69
N GLY A 126 12.35 -7.50 -11.73
CA GLY A 126 11.76 -7.43 -10.42
C GLY A 126 10.42 -6.65 -10.40
N LYS A 127 10.05 -6.21 -9.20
CA LYS A 127 8.77 -5.54 -8.95
C LYS A 127 8.72 -4.08 -9.44
N VAL A 128 9.84 -3.52 -9.91
CA VAL A 128 9.90 -2.20 -10.58
C VAL A 128 9.87 -2.43 -12.08
N ASP A 129 8.83 -1.95 -12.72
CA ASP A 129 8.64 -2.13 -14.16
C ASP A 129 9.55 -1.20 -14.96
N LEU A 130 10.58 -1.75 -15.58
CA LEU A 130 11.54 -1.09 -16.44
C LEU A 130 11.55 -1.69 -17.86
N ILE A 131 10.48 -2.36 -18.28
CA ILE A 131 10.40 -3.06 -19.57
C ILE A 131 10.65 -2.13 -20.76
N ASN A 132 10.22 -0.85 -20.65
CA ASN A 132 10.40 0.18 -21.65
C ASN A 132 11.78 0.85 -21.62
N MET A 133 12.60 0.59 -20.58
CA MET A 133 13.97 1.11 -20.55
C MET A 133 14.85 0.30 -21.49
N ASP A 134 15.65 0.98 -22.31
CA ASP A 134 16.72 0.38 -23.10
C ASP A 134 17.99 0.29 -22.26
N LYS A 135 18.49 1.44 -21.79
CA LYS A 135 19.70 1.52 -20.98
C LYS A 135 19.75 2.82 -20.17
N ALA A 136 20.62 2.83 -19.16
CA ALA A 136 21.06 4.04 -18.46
C ALA A 136 22.58 4.18 -18.55
N GLU A 137 23.08 5.39 -18.82
CA GLU A 137 24.51 5.69 -19.02
C GLU A 137 24.88 6.96 -18.27
N ALA A 138 26.01 6.94 -17.56
CA ALA A 138 26.61 8.16 -17.03
C ALA A 138 27.20 8.97 -18.20
N THR A 139 26.78 10.22 -18.34
CA THR A 139 27.28 11.16 -19.36
C THR A 139 28.28 12.17 -18.78
N GLY A 140 28.49 12.13 -17.49
CA GLY A 140 29.46 12.87 -16.69
C GLY A 140 29.44 12.34 -15.27
N ASP A 141 30.22 12.90 -14.35
CA ASP A 141 30.33 12.44 -12.96
C ASP A 141 28.98 12.51 -12.23
N TYR A 142 28.14 13.50 -12.58
CA TYR A 142 26.85 13.77 -11.95
C TYR A 142 25.71 13.92 -12.93
N THR A 143 25.87 13.45 -14.16
CA THR A 143 24.83 13.46 -15.19
C THR A 143 24.60 12.06 -15.73
N VAL A 144 23.34 11.65 -15.83
CA VAL A 144 22.93 10.34 -16.33
C VAL A 144 21.86 10.50 -17.40
N ARG A 145 21.98 9.72 -18.47
CA ARG A 145 20.95 9.56 -19.49
C ARG A 145 20.29 8.20 -19.35
N ILE A 146 18.95 8.20 -19.27
CA ILE A 146 18.12 6.99 -19.24
C ILE A 146 17.34 6.95 -20.55
N THR A 147 17.69 6.01 -21.42
CA THR A 147 17.10 5.84 -22.75
C THR A 147 15.94 4.84 -22.71
N LEU A 148 14.84 5.17 -23.37
CA LEU A 148 13.64 4.36 -23.48
C LEU A 148 13.53 3.74 -24.87
N LYS A 149 12.95 2.54 -24.96
CA LYS A 149 12.66 1.85 -26.23
C LYS A 149 11.51 2.51 -27.00
N LYS A 150 10.58 3.12 -26.27
CA LYS A 150 9.44 3.88 -26.78
C LYS A 150 9.02 4.93 -25.74
N ARG A 151 8.25 5.93 -26.14
CA ARG A 151 7.66 6.88 -25.20
C ARG A 151 6.94 6.15 -24.06
N ASP A 152 7.09 6.70 -22.86
CA ASP A 152 6.43 6.20 -21.68
C ASP A 152 6.21 7.34 -20.68
N THR A 153 5.00 7.91 -20.69
CA THR A 153 4.62 9.01 -19.81
C THR A 153 4.64 8.65 -18.33
N THR A 154 4.59 7.34 -18.01
CA THR A 154 4.62 6.87 -16.63
C THR A 154 6.03 6.68 -16.10
N PHE A 155 7.06 6.72 -16.96
CA PHE A 155 8.44 6.41 -16.59
C PHE A 155 8.99 7.31 -15.47
N ILE A 156 8.52 8.56 -15.35
CA ILE A 156 8.87 9.47 -14.25
C ILE A 156 8.66 8.82 -12.88
N ASN A 157 7.67 7.93 -12.73
CA ASN A 157 7.42 7.24 -11.47
C ASN A 157 8.55 6.23 -11.12
N ARG A 158 9.38 5.81 -12.09
CA ARG A 158 10.56 4.97 -11.87
C ARG A 158 11.68 5.78 -11.23
N LEU A 159 11.74 7.09 -11.52
CA LEU A 159 12.70 8.01 -10.90
C LEU A 159 12.34 8.25 -9.42
N ILE A 160 11.06 8.03 -9.03
CA ILE A 160 10.56 8.18 -7.65
C ILE A 160 10.71 6.88 -6.87
N SER A 161 10.51 5.73 -7.50
CA SER A 161 10.33 4.45 -6.80
C SER A 161 11.60 3.60 -6.70
N LEU A 162 12.63 3.88 -7.51
CA LEU A 162 13.86 3.11 -7.50
C LEU A 162 14.94 3.79 -6.67
N GLY A 163 15.23 3.24 -5.49
CA GLY A 163 16.33 3.69 -4.63
C GLY A 163 17.69 3.38 -5.24
N ILE A 164 18.64 4.30 -5.16
CA ILE A 164 19.96 4.16 -5.77
C ILE A 164 20.88 3.33 -4.86
N VAL A 165 21.53 2.33 -5.44
CA VAL A 165 22.48 1.43 -4.78
C VAL A 165 23.93 1.70 -5.23
N PRO A 166 24.93 1.51 -4.34
CA PRO A 166 26.35 1.70 -4.71
C PRO A 166 26.82 0.58 -5.63
N LYS A 167 27.27 0.91 -6.84
CA LYS A 167 27.80 -0.04 -7.83
C LYS A 167 28.90 -0.94 -7.25
N SER A 168 29.76 -0.39 -6.40
CA SER A 168 30.92 -1.10 -5.85
C SER A 168 30.59 -2.11 -4.76
N LEU A 169 29.43 -1.97 -4.10
CA LEU A 169 29.01 -2.79 -2.95
C LEU A 169 27.75 -3.63 -3.22
N HIS A 170 27.05 -3.36 -4.33
CA HIS A 170 25.85 -4.09 -4.68
C HIS A 170 26.21 -5.47 -5.25
N GLY A 171 25.65 -6.54 -4.66
CA GLY A 171 25.89 -7.92 -5.06
C GLY A 171 25.24 -8.90 -4.07
N PRO A 172 25.67 -10.16 -4.07
CA PRO A 172 25.15 -11.17 -3.15
C PRO A 172 25.21 -10.69 -1.68
N GLY A 173 24.08 -10.70 -1.00
CA GLY A 173 23.98 -10.26 0.39
C GLY A 173 23.62 -8.78 0.59
N TYR A 174 23.59 -7.96 -0.45
CA TYR A 174 23.21 -6.56 -0.35
C TYR A 174 21.82 -6.37 0.28
N ALA A 175 20.85 -7.19 -0.10
CA ALA A 175 19.49 -7.13 0.45
C ALA A 175 19.43 -7.28 1.97
N ARG A 176 20.43 -7.92 2.58
CA ARG A 176 20.53 -8.13 4.03
C ARG A 176 21.35 -7.06 4.76
N GLN A 177 22.23 -6.40 4.06
CA GLN A 177 23.11 -5.34 4.58
C GLN A 177 23.18 -4.18 3.61
N PRO A 178 22.05 -3.48 3.39
CA PRO A 178 21.99 -2.41 2.41
C PRO A 178 22.86 -1.22 2.81
N VAL A 179 23.59 -0.69 1.85
CA VAL A 179 24.31 0.57 1.94
C VAL A 179 23.59 1.56 1.03
N GLY A 180 23.11 2.66 1.58
CA GLY A 180 22.34 3.63 0.82
C GLY A 180 22.60 5.05 1.25
N SER A 181 21.99 6.01 0.57
CA SER A 181 22.16 7.46 0.78
C SER A 181 20.97 8.10 1.52
N GLY A 182 20.01 7.29 1.99
CA GLY A 182 18.84 7.76 2.71
C GLY A 182 19.12 8.25 4.14
N PRO A 183 18.08 8.70 4.87
CA PRO A 183 18.22 9.31 6.19
C PRO A 183 18.71 8.35 7.28
N TYR A 184 18.48 7.05 7.09
CA TYR A 184 18.91 6.01 8.03
C TYR A 184 19.74 4.96 7.33
N ARG A 185 20.59 4.26 8.12
CA ARG A 185 21.34 3.09 7.71
C ARG A 185 20.93 1.89 8.54
N MET A 186 20.89 0.71 7.98
CA MET A 186 20.68 -0.52 8.72
C MET A 186 21.91 -0.85 9.58
N VAL A 187 21.67 -1.29 10.81
CA VAL A 187 22.70 -1.75 11.75
C VAL A 187 22.58 -3.24 11.99
N GLU A 188 21.34 -3.74 12.11
CA GLU A 188 21.07 -5.13 12.46
C GLU A 188 19.73 -5.56 11.88
N TRP A 189 19.65 -6.78 11.38
CA TRP A 189 18.41 -7.40 10.97
C TRP A 189 18.36 -8.85 11.45
N ASN A 190 17.51 -9.10 12.43
CA ASN A 190 17.14 -10.43 12.93
C ASN A 190 15.81 -10.82 12.28
N GLU A 191 15.88 -11.65 11.23
CA GLU A 191 14.70 -12.08 10.47
C GLU A 191 13.60 -12.64 11.38
N GLY A 192 12.36 -12.26 11.11
CA GLY A 192 11.18 -12.66 11.87
C GLY A 192 11.07 -12.02 13.25
N GLN A 193 12.00 -11.14 13.64
CA GLN A 193 12.00 -10.52 14.97
C GLN A 193 12.04 -9.00 14.90
N GLN A 194 13.15 -8.42 14.42
CA GLN A 194 13.35 -6.98 14.40
C GLN A 194 14.42 -6.54 13.39
N MET A 195 14.33 -5.29 13.00
CA MET A 195 15.39 -4.58 12.29
C MET A 195 15.71 -3.27 13.03
N ILE A 196 16.99 -2.96 13.12
CA ILE A 196 17.51 -1.77 13.79
C ILE A 196 18.20 -0.89 12.77
N ALA A 197 17.84 0.38 12.76
CA ALA A 197 18.46 1.41 11.95
C ALA A 197 18.97 2.58 12.79
N GLU A 198 20.04 3.23 12.34
CA GLU A 198 20.59 4.44 12.93
C GLU A 198 20.67 5.55 11.89
N VAL A 199 20.73 6.79 12.34
CA VAL A 199 20.90 7.95 11.45
C VAL A 199 22.13 7.74 10.56
N ASN A 200 21.95 7.95 9.27
CA ASN A 200 23.05 8.02 8.33
C ASN A 200 23.86 9.32 8.58
N PRO A 201 25.12 9.24 9.02
CA PRO A 201 25.92 10.44 9.34
C PRO A 201 26.22 11.31 8.12
N TYR A 202 26.11 10.73 6.92
CA TYR A 202 26.40 11.38 5.63
C TYR A 202 25.14 11.84 4.89
N TYR A 203 23.95 11.71 5.51
CA TYR A 203 22.71 12.12 4.87
C TYR A 203 22.72 13.62 4.54
N TYR A 204 22.49 13.95 3.29
CA TYR A 204 22.53 15.33 2.76
C TYR A 204 21.29 16.18 3.13
N GLY A 205 20.21 15.53 3.56
CA GLY A 205 18.95 16.20 3.88
C GLY A 205 18.87 16.66 5.35
N ARG A 206 17.64 16.97 5.80
CA ARG A 206 17.38 17.32 7.20
C ARG A 206 17.80 16.16 8.11
N LYS A 207 18.67 16.42 9.09
CA LYS A 207 19.05 15.43 10.10
C LYS A 207 17.82 14.95 10.88
N PRO A 208 17.55 13.63 10.94
CA PRO A 208 16.49 13.09 11.77
C PRO A 208 16.69 13.42 13.25
N PHE A 209 15.58 13.64 13.96
CA PHE A 209 15.58 13.82 15.42
C PHE A 209 15.93 12.51 16.14
N PHE A 210 15.27 11.41 15.76
CA PHE A 210 15.50 10.10 16.36
C PHE A 210 16.78 9.48 15.81
N LYS A 211 17.72 9.17 16.72
CA LYS A 211 19.03 8.61 16.33
C LYS A 211 18.95 7.14 15.96
N ARG A 212 17.96 6.42 16.54
CA ARG A 212 17.80 4.98 16.39
C ARG A 212 16.34 4.63 16.15
N LEU A 213 16.10 3.73 15.21
CA LEU A 213 14.79 3.13 14.93
C LEU A 213 14.87 1.63 15.20
N VAL A 214 13.85 1.09 15.83
CA VAL A 214 13.66 -0.35 16.05
C VAL A 214 12.34 -0.73 15.40
N PHE A 215 12.37 -1.52 14.34
CA PHE A 215 11.19 -2.07 13.70
C PHE A 215 10.97 -3.49 14.23
N LEU A 216 9.81 -3.73 14.82
CA LEU A 216 9.40 -5.05 15.30
C LEU A 216 8.58 -5.76 14.24
N PHE A 217 8.89 -7.02 13.97
CA PHE A 217 8.19 -7.89 13.03
C PHE A 217 7.32 -8.87 13.81
N THR A 218 6.06 -8.50 14.01
CA THR A 218 5.09 -9.29 14.76
C THR A 218 3.75 -9.30 14.03
N ASP A 219 2.89 -10.27 14.36
CA ASP A 219 1.51 -10.26 13.90
C ASP A 219 0.70 -9.11 14.50
N GLU A 220 -0.52 -8.89 13.98
CA GLU A 220 -1.38 -7.76 14.36
C GLU A 220 -1.75 -7.78 15.84
N ASP A 221 -2.06 -8.95 16.41
CA ASP A 221 -2.46 -9.10 17.82
C ASP A 221 -1.28 -8.87 18.77
N THR A 222 -0.11 -9.41 18.44
CA THR A 222 1.13 -9.21 19.19
C THR A 222 1.58 -7.75 19.17
N SER A 223 1.51 -7.11 17.98
CA SER A 223 1.80 -5.67 17.83
C SER A 223 0.88 -4.81 18.70
N PHE A 224 -0.41 -5.11 18.69
CA PHE A 224 -1.41 -4.40 19.48
C PHE A 224 -1.21 -4.60 21.00
N ALA A 225 -0.88 -5.82 21.43
CA ALA A 225 -0.54 -6.11 22.82
C ALA A 225 0.72 -5.37 23.27
N ALA A 226 1.76 -5.31 22.42
CA ALA A 226 2.97 -4.53 22.68
C ALA A 226 2.68 -3.02 22.84
N ALA A 227 1.78 -2.48 22.03
CA ALA A 227 1.33 -1.09 22.15
C ALA A 227 0.61 -0.84 23.49
N LYS A 228 -0.33 -1.70 23.88
CA LYS A 228 -1.00 -1.63 25.21
C LYS A 228 -0.03 -1.73 26.39
N ALA A 229 1.07 -2.45 26.20
CA ALA A 229 2.13 -2.57 27.21
C ALA A 229 3.15 -1.41 27.18
N GLY A 230 2.95 -0.38 26.35
CA GLY A 230 3.86 0.76 26.20
C GLY A 230 5.24 0.40 25.65
N LYS A 231 5.33 -0.65 24.81
CA LYS A 231 6.59 -1.14 24.23
C LYS A 231 6.90 -0.59 22.84
N VAL A 232 5.93 0.04 22.19
CA VAL A 232 6.07 0.64 20.87
C VAL A 232 5.55 2.08 20.87
N ASP A 233 6.09 2.91 20.00
CA ASP A 233 5.71 4.31 19.82
C ASP A 233 4.76 4.51 18.64
N VAL A 234 4.84 3.63 17.66
CA VAL A 234 3.96 3.59 16.49
C VAL A 234 3.58 2.14 16.23
N VAL A 235 2.30 1.88 16.07
CA VAL A 235 1.77 0.58 15.69
C VAL A 235 0.71 0.71 14.60
N VAL A 236 0.81 -0.07 13.54
CA VAL A 236 -0.29 -0.25 12.59
C VAL A 236 -1.30 -1.25 13.16
N VAL A 237 -2.56 -0.97 13.02
CA VAL A 237 -3.64 -1.85 13.49
C VAL A 237 -4.68 -2.03 12.40
N PRO A 238 -5.36 -3.19 12.32
CA PRO A 238 -6.54 -3.33 11.47
C PRO A 238 -7.66 -2.40 11.97
N GLN A 239 -8.53 -1.99 11.06
CA GLN A 239 -9.62 -1.05 11.34
C GLN A 239 -10.50 -1.49 12.51
N ALA A 240 -10.76 -2.79 12.65
CA ALA A 240 -11.53 -3.35 13.77
C ALA A 240 -10.90 -3.07 15.16
N LEU A 241 -9.60 -2.88 15.25
CA LEU A 241 -8.91 -2.53 16.50
C LEU A 241 -8.75 -1.03 16.69
N ALA A 242 -8.97 -0.21 15.65
CA ALA A 242 -8.79 1.23 15.69
C ALA A 242 -9.80 1.94 16.65
N MET A 243 -10.94 1.30 16.91
CA MET A 243 -11.94 1.83 17.86
C MET A 243 -11.57 1.61 19.33
N GLN A 244 -10.51 0.85 19.62
CA GLN A 244 -10.04 0.64 20.98
C GLN A 244 -9.18 1.80 21.46
N THR A 245 -9.00 1.91 22.78
CA THR A 245 -8.11 2.91 23.39
C THR A 245 -6.82 2.24 23.84
N ILE A 246 -5.68 2.87 23.54
CA ILE A 246 -4.36 2.51 24.05
C ILE A 246 -3.87 3.66 24.94
N PRO A 247 -3.60 3.44 26.24
CA PRO A 247 -3.08 4.50 27.11
C PRO A 247 -1.77 5.10 26.58
N GLY A 248 -1.66 6.43 26.54
CA GLY A 248 -0.48 7.17 26.07
C GLY A 248 -0.31 7.18 24.55
N MET A 249 -1.30 6.69 23.77
CA MET A 249 -1.29 6.73 22.32
C MET A 249 -2.58 7.37 21.77
N VAL A 250 -2.47 7.98 20.62
CA VAL A 250 -3.60 8.57 19.87
C VAL A 250 -3.79 7.83 18.55
N LEU A 251 -5.04 7.64 18.15
CA LEU A 251 -5.35 7.09 16.83
C LEU A 251 -4.99 8.12 15.75
N HIS A 252 -4.25 7.69 14.76
CA HIS A 252 -3.80 8.47 13.61
C HIS A 252 -4.21 7.77 12.32
N PRO A 253 -5.44 7.98 11.83
CA PRO A 253 -5.88 7.42 10.55
C PRO A 253 -5.29 8.23 9.40
N VAL A 254 -4.69 7.55 8.44
CA VAL A 254 -4.07 8.14 7.25
C VAL A 254 -4.84 7.68 6.01
N LYS A 255 -5.29 8.64 5.20
CA LYS A 255 -5.91 8.32 3.91
C LYS A 255 -4.94 7.59 3.02
N SER A 256 -5.44 6.60 2.27
CA SER A 256 -4.63 5.88 1.30
C SER A 256 -5.36 5.70 -0.03
N VAL A 257 -4.62 5.33 -1.06
CA VAL A 257 -5.16 4.80 -2.33
C VAL A 257 -5.19 3.27 -2.32
N ASP A 258 -4.92 2.64 -1.17
CA ASP A 258 -4.99 1.19 -0.98
C ASP A 258 -6.44 0.72 -1.08
N ASN A 259 -6.77 0.00 -2.13
CA ASN A 259 -8.13 -0.42 -2.45
C ASN A 259 -8.33 -1.93 -2.31
N ARG A 260 -9.60 -2.33 -2.24
CA ARG A 260 -10.01 -3.74 -2.33
C ARG A 260 -11.16 -3.88 -3.31
N GLY A 261 -11.10 -4.95 -4.10
CA GLY A 261 -12.13 -5.30 -5.06
C GLY A 261 -12.21 -6.79 -5.32
N LEU A 262 -13.21 -7.18 -6.08
CA LEU A 262 -13.37 -8.52 -6.64
C LEU A 262 -12.80 -8.50 -8.06
N MET A 263 -11.77 -9.28 -8.33
CA MET A 263 -11.26 -9.55 -9.67
C MET A 263 -11.94 -10.79 -10.23
N PHE A 264 -12.41 -10.71 -11.48
CA PHE A 264 -13.18 -11.79 -12.12
C PHE A 264 -12.43 -12.44 -13.27
N PRO A 265 -12.47 -13.78 -13.40
CA PRO A 265 -12.26 -14.43 -14.68
C PRO A 265 -13.29 -13.96 -15.71
N CYS A 266 -12.80 -13.35 -16.81
CA CYS A 266 -13.66 -12.74 -17.84
C CYS A 266 -13.88 -13.62 -19.07
N VAL A 267 -13.36 -14.84 -19.07
CA VAL A 267 -13.49 -15.82 -20.16
C VAL A 267 -14.14 -17.10 -19.65
N PRO A 268 -14.90 -17.83 -20.52
CA PRO A 268 -15.53 -19.09 -20.12
C PRO A 268 -14.51 -20.19 -19.86
N ASN A 269 -14.87 -21.16 -19.07
CA ASN A 269 -14.09 -22.37 -18.86
C ASN A 269 -14.20 -23.28 -20.10
N THR A 270 -13.13 -23.37 -20.86
CA THR A 270 -13.05 -24.23 -22.04
C THR A 270 -12.14 -25.46 -21.83
N GLY A 271 -11.79 -25.75 -20.59
CA GLY A 271 -10.83 -26.80 -20.23
C GLY A 271 -9.35 -26.40 -20.47
N LYS A 272 -9.07 -25.16 -20.84
CA LYS A 272 -7.71 -24.65 -20.98
C LYS A 272 -7.04 -24.48 -19.62
N VAL A 273 -5.73 -24.65 -19.61
CA VAL A 273 -4.88 -24.42 -18.44
C VAL A 273 -3.73 -23.51 -18.80
N THR A 274 -3.16 -22.85 -17.81
CA THR A 274 -1.88 -22.10 -17.95
C THR A 274 -0.72 -23.05 -18.18
N ASP A 275 0.45 -22.55 -18.55
CA ASP A 275 1.69 -23.34 -18.70
C ASP A 275 2.07 -24.09 -17.40
N LYS A 276 1.58 -23.63 -16.25
CA LYS A 276 1.76 -24.25 -14.94
C LYS A 276 0.59 -25.18 -14.52
N GLY A 277 -0.34 -25.47 -15.44
CA GLY A 277 -1.47 -26.38 -15.21
C GLY A 277 -2.63 -25.77 -14.40
N ALA A 278 -2.65 -24.44 -14.18
CA ALA A 278 -3.76 -23.79 -13.49
C ALA A 278 -4.98 -23.67 -14.42
N PRO A 279 -6.22 -23.95 -13.95
CA PRO A 279 -7.43 -23.86 -14.78
C PRO A 279 -7.72 -22.42 -15.17
N ILE A 280 -8.23 -22.20 -16.39
CA ILE A 280 -8.56 -20.89 -16.94
C ILE A 280 -10.06 -20.79 -17.19
N GLY A 281 -10.64 -19.66 -16.75
CA GLY A 281 -12.00 -19.26 -17.08
C GLY A 281 -13.05 -19.76 -16.09
N ASN A 282 -14.21 -19.11 -16.14
CA ASN A 282 -15.36 -19.37 -15.28
C ASN A 282 -16.65 -19.07 -16.05
N ASP A 283 -17.53 -20.04 -16.21
CA ASP A 283 -18.72 -19.93 -17.08
C ASP A 283 -19.76 -18.93 -16.54
N VAL A 284 -19.75 -18.66 -15.23
CA VAL A 284 -20.65 -17.69 -14.60
C VAL A 284 -20.08 -16.28 -14.74
N THR A 285 -18.85 -16.06 -14.29
CA THR A 285 -18.25 -14.72 -14.24
C THR A 285 -17.77 -14.22 -15.60
N ALA A 286 -17.63 -15.09 -16.61
CA ALA A 286 -17.42 -14.69 -18.00
C ALA A 286 -18.59 -13.86 -18.55
N ASP A 287 -19.83 -14.09 -18.06
CA ASP A 287 -20.98 -13.27 -18.43
C ASP A 287 -20.88 -11.89 -17.77
N ARG A 288 -20.78 -10.84 -18.61
CA ARG A 288 -20.72 -9.45 -18.15
C ARG A 288 -21.92 -9.04 -17.29
N ALA A 289 -23.10 -9.61 -17.54
CA ALA A 289 -24.30 -9.30 -16.78
C ALA A 289 -24.17 -9.71 -15.30
N ILE A 290 -23.54 -10.85 -15.03
CA ILE A 290 -23.22 -11.27 -13.66
C ILE A 290 -22.33 -10.23 -12.96
N ARG A 291 -21.23 -9.82 -13.59
CA ARG A 291 -20.30 -8.84 -12.99
C ARG A 291 -20.97 -7.48 -12.76
N LYS A 292 -21.76 -7.00 -13.71
CA LYS A 292 -22.54 -5.75 -13.57
C LYS A 292 -23.62 -5.84 -12.49
N ALA A 293 -24.31 -6.96 -12.40
CA ALA A 293 -25.31 -7.19 -11.35
C ALA A 293 -24.67 -7.18 -9.95
N ILE A 294 -23.50 -7.80 -9.80
CA ILE A 294 -22.72 -7.78 -8.56
C ILE A 294 -22.35 -6.33 -8.21
N ASP A 295 -21.85 -5.56 -9.18
CA ASP A 295 -21.37 -4.19 -8.96
C ASP A 295 -22.49 -3.25 -8.48
N VAL A 296 -23.69 -3.41 -9.04
CA VAL A 296 -24.89 -2.62 -8.68
C VAL A 296 -25.50 -3.08 -7.34
N ALA A 297 -25.42 -4.38 -7.03
CA ALA A 297 -26.02 -4.95 -5.82
C ALA A 297 -25.23 -4.62 -4.54
N VAL A 298 -23.90 -4.47 -4.65
CA VAL A 298 -23.04 -4.23 -3.49
C VAL A 298 -23.32 -2.86 -2.88
N ASP A 299 -23.50 -2.84 -1.55
CA ASP A 299 -23.61 -1.62 -0.73
C ASP A 299 -22.22 -1.25 -0.16
N ARG A 300 -21.53 -0.36 -0.85
CA ARG A 300 -20.17 0.06 -0.48
C ARG A 300 -20.12 0.87 0.80
N GLU A 301 -21.14 1.70 1.05
CA GLU A 301 -21.24 2.45 2.32
C GLU A 301 -21.42 1.49 3.52
N LEU A 302 -22.21 0.42 3.34
CA LEU A 302 -22.35 -0.60 4.37
C LEU A 302 -21.04 -1.37 4.59
N LEU A 303 -20.26 -1.64 3.54
CA LEU A 303 -18.92 -2.25 3.67
C LEU A 303 -17.96 -1.34 4.44
N VAL A 304 -17.92 -0.04 4.11
CA VAL A 304 -17.09 0.93 4.86
C VAL A 304 -17.49 0.98 6.33
N LYS A 305 -18.78 1.06 6.61
CA LYS A 305 -19.29 1.13 7.99
C LYS A 305 -19.10 -0.17 8.77
N GLY A 306 -19.42 -1.31 8.17
CA GLY A 306 -19.51 -2.60 8.87
C GLY A 306 -18.23 -3.43 8.83
N VAL A 307 -17.34 -3.22 7.85
CA VAL A 307 -16.07 -3.96 7.75
C VAL A 307 -14.88 -3.08 8.11
N LEU A 308 -14.93 -1.78 7.75
CA LEU A 308 -13.84 -0.84 7.99
C LEU A 308 -14.08 0.07 9.20
N GLU A 309 -15.15 -0.12 9.96
CA GLU A 309 -15.50 0.72 11.13
C GLU A 309 -15.50 2.24 10.79
N GLY A 310 -15.78 2.59 9.54
CA GLY A 310 -15.73 3.97 9.03
C GLY A 310 -14.34 4.46 8.60
N PHE A 311 -13.27 3.65 8.75
CA PHE A 311 -11.92 4.01 8.33
C PHE A 311 -11.67 3.61 6.87
N GLY A 312 -12.27 4.34 5.96
CA GLY A 312 -12.17 4.13 4.53
C GLY A 312 -13.26 4.90 3.79
N ARG A 313 -13.39 4.58 2.52
CA ARG A 313 -14.42 5.17 1.64
C ARG A 313 -14.82 4.16 0.56
N PRO A 314 -16.03 4.28 -0.04
CA PRO A 314 -16.41 3.51 -1.22
C PRO A 314 -15.36 3.61 -2.33
N ALA A 315 -15.13 2.52 -3.05
CA ALA A 315 -14.28 2.49 -4.24
C ALA A 315 -15.10 2.11 -5.48
N TYR A 316 -14.93 2.89 -6.53
CA TYR A 316 -15.60 2.68 -7.83
C TYR A 316 -14.60 2.46 -8.97
N GLY A 317 -13.31 2.66 -8.70
CA GLY A 317 -12.20 2.45 -9.60
C GLY A 317 -10.92 2.05 -8.87
N PRO A 318 -9.84 1.74 -9.59
CA PRO A 318 -8.54 1.42 -8.98
C PRO A 318 -7.81 2.67 -8.46
N CYS A 319 -8.26 3.86 -8.82
CA CYS A 319 -7.50 5.11 -8.64
C CYS A 319 -8.38 6.28 -8.19
N ASP A 320 -9.44 6.02 -7.43
CA ASP A 320 -10.42 7.01 -7.00
C ASP A 320 -9.78 8.26 -6.40
N GLY A 321 -10.09 9.42 -6.97
CA GLY A 321 -9.60 10.73 -6.55
C GLY A 321 -8.19 11.09 -7.01
N LEU A 322 -7.52 10.24 -7.80
CA LEU A 322 -6.24 10.57 -8.42
C LEU A 322 -6.45 11.34 -9.75
N PRO A 323 -5.44 12.06 -10.29
CA PRO A 323 -5.61 12.88 -11.50
C PRO A 323 -6.11 12.13 -12.73
N TRP A 324 -5.83 10.84 -12.83
CA TRP A 324 -6.23 9.95 -13.92
C TRP A 324 -7.52 9.17 -13.66
N ASP A 325 -8.15 9.38 -12.50
CA ASP A 325 -9.48 8.82 -12.20
C ASP A 325 -10.55 9.41 -13.12
N ASN A 326 -11.47 8.55 -13.58
CA ASN A 326 -12.63 9.01 -14.31
C ASN A 326 -13.79 9.28 -13.34
N PRO A 327 -14.23 10.53 -13.15
CA PRO A 327 -15.30 10.86 -12.20
C PRO A 327 -16.64 10.19 -12.52
N GLU A 328 -16.81 9.68 -13.76
CA GLU A 328 -18.00 8.91 -14.15
C GLU A 328 -17.96 7.45 -13.66
N ASN A 329 -16.90 7.00 -13.00
CA ASN A 329 -16.84 5.68 -12.37
C ASN A 329 -17.85 5.57 -11.22
N ALA A 330 -18.03 6.65 -10.45
CA ALA A 330 -18.98 6.69 -9.35
C ALA A 330 -20.43 6.61 -9.86
N PHE A 331 -21.23 5.79 -9.20
CA PHE A 331 -22.64 5.60 -9.50
C PHE A 331 -23.41 5.27 -8.21
N LYS A 332 -24.73 5.28 -8.28
CA LYS A 332 -25.58 4.84 -7.18
C LYS A 332 -25.63 3.31 -7.18
N ASP A 333 -25.08 2.71 -6.16
CA ASP A 333 -25.08 1.26 -5.90
C ASP A 333 -26.16 0.85 -4.86
N ALA A 334 -25.99 -0.30 -4.23
CA ALA A 334 -26.93 -0.85 -3.24
C ALA A 334 -28.37 -1.05 -3.80
N ASP A 335 -28.47 -1.42 -5.09
CA ASP A 335 -29.76 -1.62 -5.75
C ASP A 335 -29.94 -3.09 -6.21
N PRO A 336 -30.39 -3.99 -5.30
CA PRO A 336 -30.62 -5.38 -5.65
C PRO A 336 -31.78 -5.56 -6.65
N ALA A 337 -32.69 -4.59 -6.79
CA ALA A 337 -33.76 -4.66 -7.78
C ALA A 337 -33.21 -4.41 -9.18
N ALA A 338 -32.38 -3.38 -9.36
CA ALA A 338 -31.68 -3.13 -10.63
C ALA A 338 -30.76 -4.31 -11.00
N ALA A 339 -30.07 -4.90 -10.02
CA ALA A 339 -29.24 -6.09 -10.25
C ALA A 339 -30.04 -7.28 -10.78
N ARG A 340 -31.21 -7.58 -10.18
CA ARG A 340 -32.12 -8.64 -10.71
C ARG A 340 -32.60 -8.33 -12.12
N ASN A 341 -32.90 -7.09 -12.45
CA ASN A 341 -33.30 -6.70 -13.80
C ASN A 341 -32.18 -6.97 -14.81
N ILE A 342 -30.94 -6.58 -14.48
CA ILE A 342 -29.75 -6.86 -15.31
C ILE A 342 -29.61 -8.37 -15.60
N LEU A 343 -29.81 -9.20 -14.58
CA LEU A 343 -29.73 -10.66 -14.73
C LEU A 343 -30.88 -11.20 -15.60
N ALA A 344 -32.12 -10.77 -15.34
CA ALA A 344 -33.30 -11.20 -16.08
C ALA A 344 -33.21 -10.81 -17.58
N ASP A 345 -32.79 -9.59 -17.88
CA ASP A 345 -32.60 -9.08 -19.26
C ASP A 345 -31.52 -9.90 -20.00
N ALA A 346 -30.51 -10.39 -19.27
CA ALA A 346 -29.48 -11.26 -19.82
C ALA A 346 -29.86 -12.74 -19.89
N GLY A 347 -31.07 -13.10 -19.45
CA GLY A 347 -31.60 -14.45 -19.51
C GLY A 347 -31.26 -15.34 -18.31
N TRP A 348 -30.76 -14.78 -17.22
CA TRP A 348 -30.56 -15.45 -15.93
C TRP A 348 -31.89 -15.49 -15.16
N LYS A 349 -32.39 -16.66 -14.79
CA LYS A 349 -33.69 -16.85 -14.11
C LYS A 349 -33.61 -18.04 -13.15
N ASP A 350 -34.24 -17.94 -12.00
CA ASP A 350 -34.47 -19.06 -11.10
C ASP A 350 -35.61 -19.92 -11.66
N SER A 351 -35.28 -21.02 -12.30
CA SER A 351 -36.27 -21.89 -12.98
C SER A 351 -36.66 -23.08 -12.13
N ASP A 352 -35.85 -23.50 -11.15
CA ASP A 352 -36.14 -24.64 -10.27
C ASP A 352 -36.62 -24.22 -8.87
N GLY A 353 -36.56 -22.91 -8.55
CA GLY A 353 -37.12 -22.35 -7.31
C GLY A 353 -36.19 -22.50 -6.11
N ASP A 354 -34.89 -22.75 -6.31
CA ASP A 354 -33.91 -22.89 -5.23
C ASP A 354 -33.30 -21.56 -4.75
N GLY A 355 -33.67 -20.46 -5.41
CA GLY A 355 -33.20 -19.11 -5.09
C GLY A 355 -31.93 -18.71 -5.81
N ILE A 356 -31.35 -19.55 -6.67
CA ILE A 356 -30.17 -19.25 -7.50
C ILE A 356 -30.62 -19.14 -8.96
N VAL A 357 -30.27 -18.05 -9.62
CA VAL A 357 -30.58 -17.88 -11.04
C VAL A 357 -29.67 -18.74 -11.90
N GLU A 358 -30.21 -19.31 -12.97
CA GLU A 358 -29.46 -20.10 -13.94
C GLU A 358 -29.68 -19.62 -15.37
N LYS A 359 -28.69 -19.91 -16.23
CA LYS A 359 -28.73 -19.67 -17.67
C LYS A 359 -28.07 -20.82 -18.42
N ASN A 360 -28.79 -21.38 -19.39
CA ASN A 360 -28.31 -22.54 -20.17
C ASN A 360 -27.89 -23.74 -19.30
N GLY A 361 -28.53 -23.97 -18.17
CA GLY A 361 -28.21 -25.04 -17.23
C GLY A 361 -27.03 -24.77 -16.29
N VAL A 362 -26.46 -23.57 -16.34
CA VAL A 362 -25.38 -23.15 -15.43
C VAL A 362 -25.99 -22.26 -14.34
N LYS A 363 -25.87 -22.67 -13.07
CA LYS A 363 -26.28 -21.86 -11.91
C LYS A 363 -25.30 -20.70 -11.69
N ALA A 364 -25.81 -19.56 -11.24
CA ALA A 364 -24.99 -18.38 -10.86
C ALA A 364 -24.25 -18.65 -9.53
N GLU A 365 -23.41 -19.67 -9.55
CA GLU A 365 -22.59 -20.09 -8.41
C GLU A 365 -21.09 -20.03 -8.78
N PHE A 366 -20.27 -19.40 -7.94
CA PHE A 366 -18.82 -19.31 -8.12
C PHE A 366 -18.09 -19.16 -6.78
N THR A 367 -16.80 -19.51 -6.78
CA THR A 367 -15.96 -19.38 -5.60
C THR A 367 -15.27 -18.02 -5.56
N VAL A 368 -15.32 -17.38 -4.37
CA VAL A 368 -14.55 -16.17 -4.01
C VAL A 368 -13.43 -16.57 -3.07
N ILE A 369 -12.18 -16.42 -3.52
CA ILE A 369 -10.99 -16.76 -2.74
C ILE A 369 -10.34 -15.52 -2.13
N TYR A 370 -9.66 -15.71 -0.99
CA TYR A 370 -8.87 -14.68 -0.31
C TYR A 370 -7.74 -15.32 0.50
N PRO A 371 -6.63 -14.60 0.83
CA PRO A 371 -5.60 -15.10 1.74
C PRO A 371 -6.15 -15.16 3.16
N ALA A 372 -6.11 -16.37 3.76
CA ALA A 372 -6.77 -16.69 5.03
C ALA A 372 -6.22 -15.90 6.25
N ASP A 373 -5.00 -15.36 6.13
CA ASP A 373 -4.35 -14.53 7.14
C ASP A 373 -4.75 -13.04 7.07
N ARG A 374 -5.74 -12.67 6.24
CA ARG A 374 -6.16 -11.28 6.00
C ARG A 374 -7.64 -11.09 6.33
N ALA A 375 -7.93 -10.77 7.59
CA ALA A 375 -9.29 -10.67 8.13
C ALA A 375 -10.20 -9.71 7.33
N ILE A 376 -9.70 -8.54 6.91
CA ILE A 376 -10.48 -7.58 6.11
C ILE A 376 -10.96 -8.21 4.80
N ARG A 377 -10.12 -8.98 4.12
CA ARG A 377 -10.51 -9.65 2.86
C ARG A 377 -11.57 -10.71 3.09
N GLN A 378 -11.49 -11.44 4.20
CA GLN A 378 -12.51 -12.38 4.63
C GLN A 378 -13.86 -11.70 4.85
N TYR A 379 -13.86 -10.62 5.65
CA TYR A 379 -15.10 -9.92 5.99
C TYR A 379 -15.74 -9.26 4.77
N LEU A 380 -14.95 -8.68 3.87
CA LEU A 380 -15.44 -8.16 2.59
C LEU A 380 -16.07 -9.28 1.74
N ALA A 381 -15.40 -10.43 1.61
CA ALA A 381 -15.93 -11.56 0.84
C ALA A 381 -17.26 -12.07 1.40
N LEU A 382 -17.34 -12.25 2.73
CA LEU A 382 -18.56 -12.72 3.40
C LEU A 382 -19.71 -11.71 3.27
N ALA A 383 -19.44 -10.43 3.51
CA ALA A 383 -20.45 -9.38 3.39
C ALA A 383 -21.00 -9.26 1.96
N VAL A 384 -20.11 -9.32 0.95
CA VAL A 384 -20.54 -9.30 -0.45
C VAL A 384 -21.35 -10.56 -0.78
N ALA A 385 -20.91 -11.74 -0.36
CA ALA A 385 -21.67 -12.99 -0.58
C ALA A 385 -23.11 -12.89 -0.02
N ASP A 386 -23.26 -12.30 1.17
CA ASP A 386 -24.59 -12.08 1.76
C ASP A 386 -25.44 -11.07 0.96
N MET A 387 -24.84 -10.00 0.44
CA MET A 387 -25.51 -9.01 -0.42
C MET A 387 -25.98 -9.60 -1.76
N LEU A 388 -25.30 -10.65 -2.25
CA LEU A 388 -25.60 -11.27 -3.53
C LEU A 388 -26.73 -12.31 -3.46
N ARG A 389 -27.01 -12.93 -2.31
CA ARG A 389 -28.09 -13.92 -2.14
C ARG A 389 -29.47 -13.40 -2.57
N PRO A 390 -29.89 -12.16 -2.18
CA PRO A 390 -31.20 -11.62 -2.58
C PRO A 390 -31.35 -11.37 -4.08
N VAL A 391 -30.23 -11.38 -4.83
CA VAL A 391 -30.26 -11.20 -6.30
C VAL A 391 -30.14 -12.53 -7.06
N GLY A 392 -30.05 -13.64 -6.33
CA GLY A 392 -30.00 -14.98 -6.92
C GLY A 392 -28.59 -15.42 -7.33
N ILE A 393 -27.55 -14.82 -6.76
CA ILE A 393 -26.15 -15.21 -6.98
C ILE A 393 -25.60 -15.87 -5.72
N HIS A 394 -25.01 -17.05 -5.87
CA HIS A 394 -24.38 -17.80 -4.79
C HIS A 394 -22.85 -17.70 -4.87
N ALA A 395 -22.24 -16.92 -4.00
CA ALA A 395 -20.78 -16.81 -3.86
C ALA A 395 -20.31 -17.71 -2.71
N VAL A 396 -19.51 -18.73 -3.03
CA VAL A 396 -18.88 -19.63 -2.05
C VAL A 396 -17.56 -19.02 -1.62
N VAL A 397 -17.41 -18.71 -0.33
CA VAL A 397 -16.24 -17.96 0.20
C VAL A 397 -15.22 -18.92 0.77
N GLU A 398 -13.98 -18.88 0.26
CA GLU A 398 -12.90 -19.79 0.66
C GLU A 398 -11.57 -19.06 0.97
N GLY A 399 -11.09 -19.21 2.19
CA GLY A 399 -9.74 -18.76 2.57
C GLY A 399 -8.65 -19.71 2.05
N LYS A 400 -7.59 -19.16 1.45
CA LYS A 400 -6.44 -19.91 0.94
C LYS A 400 -5.21 -19.68 1.84
N ARG A 401 -4.43 -20.74 2.05
CA ARG A 401 -3.32 -20.72 3.01
C ARG A 401 -2.07 -19.98 2.52
N SER A 402 -1.90 -19.90 1.21
CA SER A 402 -0.72 -19.27 0.61
C SER A 402 -1.05 -18.51 -0.67
N TRP A 403 -0.19 -17.56 -1.00
CA TRP A 403 -0.26 -16.87 -2.28
C TRP A 403 0.00 -17.78 -3.48
N ASP A 404 0.74 -18.87 -3.31
CA ASP A 404 0.96 -19.85 -4.41
C ASP A 404 -0.32 -20.62 -4.73
N GLU A 405 -1.12 -20.98 -3.73
CA GLU A 405 -2.45 -21.54 -3.95
C GLU A 405 -3.38 -20.54 -4.67
N ILE A 406 -3.35 -19.26 -4.24
CA ILE A 406 -4.10 -18.19 -4.88
C ILE A 406 -3.67 -18.01 -6.34
N LYS A 407 -2.35 -17.94 -6.62
CA LYS A 407 -1.82 -17.84 -7.99
C LYS A 407 -2.29 -18.97 -8.90
N HIS A 408 -2.45 -20.16 -8.36
CA HIS A 408 -2.98 -21.30 -9.11
C HIS A 408 -4.47 -21.16 -9.43
N LEU A 409 -5.26 -20.57 -8.53
CA LEU A 409 -6.71 -20.49 -8.65
C LEU A 409 -7.24 -19.17 -9.24
N MET A 410 -6.46 -18.10 -9.25
CA MET A 410 -6.89 -16.75 -9.63
C MET A 410 -7.35 -16.62 -11.09
N HIS A 411 -7.00 -17.59 -11.95
CA HIS A 411 -7.38 -17.61 -13.36
C HIS A 411 -8.79 -18.19 -13.59
N SER A 412 -9.39 -18.80 -12.56
CA SER A 412 -10.70 -19.47 -12.65
C SER A 412 -11.64 -19.15 -11.49
N SER A 413 -11.14 -18.56 -10.40
CA SER A 413 -11.92 -18.13 -9.24
C SER A 413 -11.93 -16.63 -9.11
N VAL A 414 -12.99 -16.08 -8.53
CA VAL A 414 -13.04 -14.67 -8.12
C VAL A 414 -12.10 -14.48 -6.93
N ILE A 415 -11.32 -13.41 -6.92
CA ILE A 415 -10.40 -13.13 -5.81
C ILE A 415 -10.69 -11.77 -5.19
N VAL A 416 -10.71 -11.69 -3.85
CA VAL A 416 -10.65 -10.42 -3.13
C VAL A 416 -9.22 -9.92 -3.17
N PHE A 417 -8.95 -9.00 -4.08
CA PHE A 417 -7.62 -8.48 -4.36
C PHE A 417 -7.56 -6.98 -4.09
N GLY A 418 -6.42 -6.35 -4.27
CA GLY A 418 -6.27 -4.91 -4.07
C GLY A 418 -4.92 -4.41 -4.52
N TRP A 419 -4.91 -3.15 -4.86
CA TRP A 419 -3.79 -2.37 -5.37
C TRP A 419 -3.79 -0.99 -4.72
N GLY A 420 -3.09 -0.06 -5.29
CA GLY A 420 -3.06 1.32 -4.85
C GLY A 420 -1.69 1.95 -5.05
N ALA A 421 -1.41 2.41 -6.26
CA ALA A 421 -0.18 3.12 -6.59
C ALA A 421 -0.47 4.58 -6.92
N HIS A 422 0.50 5.45 -6.66
CA HIS A 422 0.52 6.83 -7.16
C HIS A 422 1.07 6.86 -8.60
N ASP A 423 0.65 5.89 -9.42
CA ASP A 423 1.17 5.68 -10.78
C ASP A 423 0.05 5.15 -11.68
N PRO A 424 -0.30 5.85 -12.79
CA PRO A 424 -1.35 5.39 -13.70
C PRO A 424 -1.03 4.09 -14.43
N ILE A 425 0.22 3.62 -14.40
CA ILE A 425 0.61 2.32 -14.97
C ILE A 425 -0.22 1.17 -14.37
N GLU A 426 -0.74 1.33 -13.14
CA GLU A 426 -1.61 0.35 -12.52
C GLU A 426 -2.86 0.08 -13.35
N ILE A 427 -3.47 1.11 -13.97
CA ILE A 427 -4.62 0.94 -14.86
C ILE A 427 -4.23 0.09 -16.08
N TYR A 428 -3.05 0.35 -16.65
CA TYR A 428 -2.53 -0.43 -17.76
C TYR A 428 -2.34 -1.90 -17.39
N GLN A 429 -1.72 -2.15 -16.25
CA GLN A 429 -1.45 -3.50 -15.77
C GLN A 429 -2.74 -4.28 -15.49
N LEU A 430 -3.76 -3.62 -14.91
CA LEU A 430 -5.01 -4.28 -14.56
C LEU A 430 -5.93 -4.54 -15.75
N TYR A 431 -5.91 -3.69 -16.77
CA TYR A 431 -6.93 -3.71 -17.81
C TYR A 431 -6.41 -3.92 -19.23
N SER A 432 -5.11 -3.82 -19.48
CA SER A 432 -4.57 -4.09 -20.82
C SER A 432 -4.67 -5.56 -21.18
N GLY A 433 -5.15 -5.83 -22.39
CA GLY A 433 -5.16 -7.16 -22.99
C GLY A 433 -3.75 -7.75 -23.18
N HIS A 434 -2.70 -6.92 -23.18
CA HIS A 434 -1.30 -7.35 -23.22
C HIS A 434 -0.89 -8.08 -21.92
N HIS A 435 -1.55 -7.80 -20.79
CA HIS A 435 -1.36 -8.48 -19.51
C HIS A 435 -2.37 -9.63 -19.28
N ALA A 436 -3.18 -10.00 -20.27
CA ALA A 436 -4.19 -11.04 -20.10
C ALA A 436 -3.55 -12.39 -19.74
N GLY A 437 -3.87 -12.91 -18.58
CA GLY A 437 -3.30 -14.12 -18.00
C GLY A 437 -2.07 -13.88 -17.11
N ASP A 438 -1.58 -12.65 -17.01
CA ASP A 438 -0.54 -12.29 -16.05
C ASP A 438 -1.10 -12.34 -14.62
N GLY A 439 -0.52 -13.23 -13.80
CA GLY A 439 -1.05 -13.62 -12.51
C GLY A 439 -1.25 -12.50 -11.49
N TRP A 440 -0.46 -11.43 -11.54
CA TRP A 440 -0.64 -10.32 -10.60
C TRP A 440 -1.40 -9.14 -11.20
N ASN A 441 -1.44 -9.01 -12.51
CA ASN A 441 -2.01 -7.86 -13.21
C ASN A 441 -3.43 -8.15 -13.72
N ASN A 442 -3.55 -8.95 -14.77
CA ASN A 442 -4.81 -9.30 -15.41
C ASN A 442 -5.02 -10.82 -15.48
N PRO A 443 -5.08 -11.54 -14.33
CA PRO A 443 -5.24 -12.99 -14.31
C PRO A 443 -6.61 -13.45 -14.84
N GLY A 444 -7.59 -12.54 -14.88
CA GLY A 444 -8.94 -12.79 -15.39
C GLY A 444 -9.06 -12.84 -16.90
N TYR A 445 -7.98 -12.65 -17.65
CA TYR A 445 -7.97 -12.65 -19.12
C TYR A 445 -8.87 -11.58 -19.76
N TYR A 446 -9.11 -10.47 -19.07
CA TYR A 446 -9.85 -9.35 -19.65
C TYR A 446 -9.15 -8.80 -20.90
N LYS A 447 -9.94 -8.54 -21.95
CA LYS A 447 -9.49 -7.92 -23.20
C LYS A 447 -10.57 -7.04 -23.78
N ASN A 448 -10.20 -5.84 -24.18
CA ASN A 448 -11.05 -4.93 -24.96
C ASN A 448 -10.15 -4.06 -25.82
N ALA A 449 -10.23 -4.24 -27.14
CA ALA A 449 -9.33 -3.56 -28.09
C ALA A 449 -9.43 -2.03 -28.01
N LYS A 450 -10.61 -1.46 -27.66
CA LYS A 450 -10.75 -0.01 -27.53
C LYS A 450 -10.14 0.51 -26.23
N VAL A 451 -10.23 -0.26 -25.14
CA VAL A 451 -9.54 0.03 -23.90
C VAL A 451 -8.02 -0.06 -24.11
N ASP A 452 -7.53 -1.08 -24.82
CA ASP A 452 -6.11 -1.21 -25.17
C ASP A 452 -5.60 -0.01 -25.99
N GLU A 453 -6.38 0.46 -26.97
CA GLU A 453 -6.04 1.66 -27.77
C GLU A 453 -5.86 2.89 -26.87
N TYR A 454 -6.75 3.11 -25.89
CA TYR A 454 -6.64 4.23 -24.96
C TYR A 454 -5.44 4.07 -24.01
N LEU A 455 -5.21 2.87 -23.49
CA LEU A 455 -4.11 2.57 -22.58
C LEU A 455 -2.75 2.74 -23.28
N ASP A 456 -2.61 2.18 -24.48
CA ASP A 456 -1.39 2.32 -25.30
C ASP A 456 -1.15 3.78 -25.69
N GLY A 457 -2.23 4.49 -26.07
CA GLY A 457 -2.18 5.92 -26.36
C GLY A 457 -1.77 6.77 -25.16
N ALA A 458 -2.22 6.40 -23.94
CA ALA A 458 -1.85 7.10 -22.72
C ALA A 458 -0.36 6.93 -22.40
N ILE A 459 0.17 5.72 -22.53
CA ILE A 459 1.61 5.45 -22.37
C ILE A 459 2.43 6.26 -23.38
N ALA A 460 2.01 6.31 -24.65
CA ALA A 460 2.73 6.92 -25.76
C ALA A 460 2.44 8.43 -25.94
N ALA A 461 1.66 9.05 -25.06
CA ALA A 461 1.28 10.46 -25.19
C ALA A 461 2.49 11.40 -25.16
N GLU A 462 2.31 12.63 -25.65
CA GLU A 462 3.39 13.62 -25.74
C GLU A 462 3.84 14.12 -24.35
N SER A 463 2.92 14.14 -23.38
CA SER A 463 3.20 14.53 -21.99
C SER A 463 2.31 13.76 -21.02
N TYR A 464 2.62 13.84 -19.74
CA TYR A 464 1.79 13.28 -18.68
C TYR A 464 0.38 13.90 -18.71
N GLU A 465 0.26 15.21 -18.89
CA GLU A 465 -1.02 15.92 -18.96
C GLU A 465 -1.85 15.47 -20.18
N ALA A 466 -1.21 15.26 -21.33
CA ALA A 466 -1.86 14.74 -22.53
C ALA A 466 -2.33 13.28 -22.35
N SER A 467 -1.71 12.52 -21.45
CA SER A 467 -2.11 11.13 -21.14
C SER A 467 -3.39 11.05 -20.31
N LEU A 468 -3.67 12.04 -19.44
CA LEU A 468 -4.77 11.99 -18.48
C LEU A 468 -6.15 11.72 -19.10
N PRO A 469 -6.55 12.39 -20.21
CA PRO A 469 -7.82 12.09 -20.87
C PRO A 469 -7.92 10.65 -21.39
N LEU A 470 -6.80 10.06 -21.79
CA LEU A 470 -6.75 8.71 -22.34
C LEU A 470 -6.90 7.65 -21.22
N TRP A 471 -6.23 7.85 -20.07
CA TRP A 471 -6.47 7.05 -18.89
C TRP A 471 -7.92 7.05 -18.44
N LYS A 472 -8.58 8.21 -18.47
CA LYS A 472 -10.02 8.35 -18.16
C LYS A 472 -10.90 7.63 -19.17
N LYS A 473 -10.62 7.75 -20.48
CA LYS A 473 -11.36 7.04 -21.53
C LYS A 473 -11.19 5.53 -21.46
N ALA A 474 -10.04 5.01 -21.07
CA ALA A 474 -9.85 3.57 -20.87
C ALA A 474 -10.79 3.04 -19.79
N GLN A 475 -11.10 3.83 -18.77
CA GLN A 475 -12.08 3.48 -17.75
C GLN A 475 -13.51 3.61 -18.27
N TRP A 476 -13.84 4.71 -18.97
CA TRP A 476 -15.13 4.92 -19.63
C TRP A 476 -15.08 6.07 -20.64
N ASP A 477 -15.48 5.82 -21.88
CA ASP A 477 -15.50 6.81 -22.97
C ASP A 477 -16.92 7.31 -23.34
N GLY A 478 -17.94 6.86 -22.58
CA GLY A 478 -19.36 7.09 -22.88
C GLY A 478 -20.03 5.91 -23.58
N THR A 479 -19.28 4.94 -24.09
CA THR A 479 -19.79 3.78 -24.85
C THR A 479 -19.17 2.48 -24.35
N THR A 480 -17.87 2.44 -24.13
CA THR A 480 -17.10 1.29 -23.67
C THR A 480 -16.07 1.69 -22.63
N GLY A 481 -15.57 0.72 -21.88
CA GLY A 481 -14.55 0.93 -20.85
C GLY A 481 -14.46 -0.22 -19.86
N SER A 482 -13.48 -0.14 -18.96
CA SER A 482 -13.22 -1.15 -17.94
C SER A 482 -14.08 -0.99 -16.68
N ASN A 483 -14.80 0.12 -16.50
CA ASN A 483 -15.63 0.35 -15.32
C ASN A 483 -16.96 -0.43 -15.33
N SER A 484 -17.81 -0.19 -14.33
CA SER A 484 -19.13 -0.83 -14.16
C SER A 484 -20.11 -0.56 -15.30
N LYS A 485 -20.05 0.63 -15.95
CA LYS A 485 -20.89 0.96 -17.11
C LYS A 485 -20.46 0.15 -18.34
N GLY A 486 -19.18 -0.17 -18.43
CA GLY A 486 -18.55 -0.96 -19.50
C GLY A 486 -18.54 -2.45 -19.22
N ASP A 487 -17.34 -3.03 -19.12
CA ASP A 487 -17.12 -4.47 -19.06
C ASP A 487 -17.02 -5.05 -17.64
N ALA A 488 -16.78 -4.19 -16.62
CA ALA A 488 -16.67 -4.55 -15.21
C ALA A 488 -15.77 -5.78 -14.94
N PRO A 489 -14.51 -5.83 -15.40
CA PRO A 489 -13.61 -6.95 -15.08
C PRO A 489 -13.24 -6.98 -13.59
N TRP A 490 -13.47 -5.89 -12.90
CA TRP A 490 -13.40 -5.74 -11.45
C TRP A 490 -14.66 -5.10 -10.90
N VAL A 491 -15.01 -5.47 -9.68
CA VAL A 491 -15.96 -4.74 -8.82
C VAL A 491 -15.15 -4.19 -7.65
N TRP A 492 -14.84 -2.90 -7.69
CA TRP A 492 -14.15 -2.21 -6.61
C TRP A 492 -15.12 -2.03 -5.44
N LEU A 493 -14.64 -2.24 -4.24
CA LEU A 493 -15.44 -2.26 -3.01
C LEU A 493 -15.14 -1.07 -2.12
N VAL A 494 -13.91 -0.96 -1.65
CA VAL A 494 -13.50 0.05 -0.67
C VAL A 494 -12.06 0.51 -0.91
N ASN A 495 -11.80 1.78 -0.58
CA ASN A 495 -10.46 2.31 -0.32
C ASN A 495 -10.24 2.34 1.20
N LEU A 496 -9.13 1.81 1.67
CA LEU A 496 -8.79 1.72 3.09
C LEU A 496 -8.17 3.02 3.58
N ASP A 497 -8.49 3.46 4.79
CA ASP A 497 -7.58 4.31 5.52
C ASP A 497 -6.62 3.41 6.32
N HIS A 498 -5.33 3.72 6.33
CA HIS A 498 -4.38 3.03 7.18
C HIS A 498 -4.49 3.57 8.60
N THR A 499 -4.70 2.69 9.55
CA THR A 499 -4.93 3.06 10.94
C THR A 499 -3.71 2.76 11.80
N TYR A 500 -3.18 3.80 12.42
CA TYR A 500 -2.03 3.72 13.31
C TYR A 500 -2.43 4.23 14.69
N PHE A 501 -1.86 3.64 15.74
CA PHE A 501 -1.71 4.34 17.01
C PHE A 501 -0.30 4.89 17.10
N VAL A 502 -0.21 6.14 17.50
CA VAL A 502 1.03 6.90 17.62
C VAL A 502 1.12 7.44 19.05
N SER A 503 2.30 7.36 19.67
CA SER A 503 2.52 7.96 21.01
C SER A 503 2.04 9.41 21.04
N GLU A 504 1.33 9.83 22.09
CA GLU A 504 0.85 11.20 22.25
C GLU A 504 1.98 12.25 22.25
N HIS A 505 3.20 11.81 22.59
CA HIS A 505 4.40 12.64 22.58
C HIS A 505 5.10 12.69 21.20
N LEU A 506 4.70 11.86 20.24
CA LEU A 506 5.33 11.83 18.90
C LEU A 506 4.60 12.76 17.95
N ASP A 507 5.33 13.67 17.32
CA ASP A 507 4.87 14.46 16.19
C ASP A 507 5.35 13.82 14.89
N VAL A 508 4.44 13.24 14.13
CA VAL A 508 4.72 12.63 12.82
C VAL A 508 4.58 13.63 11.65
N GLY A 509 4.25 14.89 11.97
CA GLY A 509 3.98 15.92 10.96
C GLY A 509 2.76 15.61 10.10
N THR A 510 2.74 16.15 8.89
CA THR A 510 1.67 15.88 7.91
C THR A 510 2.00 14.61 7.14
N SER A 511 1.13 13.61 7.25
CA SER A 511 1.21 12.39 6.44
C SER A 511 0.72 12.67 5.02
N GLN A 512 1.41 12.14 4.02
CA GLN A 512 0.88 12.11 2.65
C GLN A 512 -0.24 11.07 2.55
N VAL A 513 -1.07 11.13 1.50
CA VAL A 513 -1.93 10.01 1.12
C VAL A 513 -1.06 8.80 0.85
N GLU A 514 -1.32 7.69 1.54
CA GLU A 514 -0.45 6.53 1.46
C GLU A 514 -0.76 5.63 0.25
N PRO A 515 0.25 5.01 -0.36
CA PRO A 515 0.03 3.96 -1.36
C PRO A 515 -0.33 2.64 -0.67
N HIS A 516 -0.53 1.58 -1.47
CA HIS A 516 -0.69 0.22 -0.96
C HIS A 516 0.40 -0.15 0.05
N GLY A 517 0.02 -0.73 1.17
CA GLY A 517 0.79 -0.83 2.40
C GLY A 517 2.07 -1.69 2.38
N HIS A 518 2.87 -1.66 1.31
CA HIS A 518 4.21 -2.22 1.29
C HIS A 518 5.26 -1.12 1.57
N GLY A 519 6.33 -1.45 2.28
CA GLY A 519 7.46 -0.55 2.50
C GLY A 519 7.23 0.53 3.56
N TRP A 520 6.33 0.30 4.51
CA TRP A 520 6.06 1.17 5.67
C TRP A 520 5.70 2.62 5.31
N PRO A 521 4.57 2.87 4.63
CA PRO A 521 4.24 4.18 4.04
C PRO A 521 4.26 5.32 5.04
N ILE A 522 3.84 5.10 6.28
CA ILE A 522 3.85 6.13 7.33
C ILE A 522 5.24 6.75 7.54
N THR A 523 6.32 6.01 7.22
CA THR A 523 7.68 6.48 7.41
C THR A 523 8.19 7.38 6.28
N ALA A 524 7.36 7.74 5.30
CA ALA A 524 7.77 8.56 4.15
C ALA A 524 8.42 9.90 4.52
N ASN A 525 8.03 10.48 5.65
CA ASN A 525 8.56 11.74 6.17
C ASN A 525 9.28 11.59 7.53
N ILE A 526 9.74 10.37 7.87
CA ILE A 526 10.29 10.05 9.21
C ILE A 526 11.42 10.97 9.67
N GLN A 527 12.17 11.54 8.73
CA GLN A 527 13.22 12.53 9.03
C GLN A 527 12.66 13.87 9.54
N LYS A 528 11.34 14.10 9.42
CA LYS A 528 10.66 15.29 9.95
C LYS A 528 10.06 15.05 11.34
N TRP A 529 9.96 13.79 11.80
CA TRP A 529 9.34 13.44 13.06
C TRP A 529 10.13 13.98 14.25
N THR A 530 9.40 14.40 15.29
CA THR A 530 10.00 14.94 16.51
C THR A 530 9.26 14.46 17.75
N TRP A 531 9.90 14.58 18.91
CA TRP A 531 9.28 14.31 20.19
C TRP A 531 8.74 15.60 20.79
N LYS A 532 7.50 15.59 21.28
CA LYS A 532 6.88 16.70 21.98
C LYS A 532 7.27 16.64 23.45
N ASP A 533 7.60 17.76 24.03
CA ASP A 533 7.91 17.92 25.47
C ASP A 533 6.69 17.70 26.35
#